data_29b5074940e6d707f7966bc2523f647b
#
_entry.id   29b5074940e6d707f7966bc2523f647b
#
_cell.length_a   1.000
_cell.length_b   1.000
_cell.length_c   1.000
_cell.angle_alpha   90.00
_cell.angle_beta   90.00
_cell.angle_gamma   90.00
#
_symmetry.space_group_name_H-M   'P 1'
#
loop_
_entity.id
_entity.type
_entity.pdbx_description
1 polymer ?
#
loop_
_entity_poly.entity_id
_entity_poly.type
_entity_poly.pdbx_seq_one_letter_code
_entity_poly.pdbx_strand_id
1 'polypeptide(L)'
;AVRDVIGPLSQTMFYGDFSYSLKLTEKSKLSFGLKAGLNIISSETSLLQTTQSNDVNLQNNFTSRLNPNFGFGMYYHTPKFFCGMSVPKLVENSFDGTNVNSESRHYFVNIGTVLKLNPSWKLRAVTQAKATKGAPIGFDLSVTGIYNDKFLIGTMYRIGIDGGVFAQCQLGPQ
;
A
#
# COMPACT_ATOMS: atom_id res chain seq x y z
N ALA A 1 -5.53 4.31 13.47
CA ALA A 1 -4.87 3.19 14.15
C ALA A 1 -5.41 1.89 13.58
N VAL A 2 -4.54 0.90 13.39
CA VAL A 2 -4.90 -0.44 12.93
C VAL A 2 -4.30 -1.44 13.91
N ARG A 3 -5.09 -2.45 14.30
CA ARG A 3 -4.62 -3.57 15.11
C ARG A 3 -4.84 -4.85 14.32
N ASP A 4 -3.81 -5.67 14.22
CA ASP A 4 -3.82 -6.97 13.56
C ASP A 4 -3.29 -8.04 14.52
N VAL A 5 -3.93 -9.22 14.54
CA VAL A 5 -3.55 -10.33 15.41
C VAL A 5 -3.54 -11.61 14.57
N ILE A 6 -2.35 -12.20 14.44
CA ILE A 6 -2.13 -13.44 13.67
C ILE A 6 -1.44 -14.45 14.58
N GLY A 7 -2.22 -15.39 15.13
CA GLY A 7 -1.70 -16.36 16.10
C GLY A 7 -1.09 -15.68 17.33
N PRO A 8 0.16 -15.97 17.72
CA PRO A 8 0.82 -15.37 18.88
C PRO A 8 1.33 -13.95 18.62
N LEU A 9 1.28 -13.48 17.36
CA LEU A 9 1.77 -12.16 16.95
C LEU A 9 0.64 -11.15 17.00
N SER A 10 0.80 -10.06 17.73
CA SER A 10 -0.07 -8.91 17.68
C SER A 10 0.69 -7.67 17.22
N GLN A 11 0.07 -6.91 16.33
CA GLN A 11 0.65 -5.70 15.76
C GLN A 11 -0.34 -4.56 15.87
N THR A 12 0.10 -3.45 16.46
CA THR A 12 -0.69 -2.21 16.54
C THR A 12 0.06 -1.09 15.85
N MET A 13 -0.59 -0.46 14.89
CA MET A 13 0.01 0.58 14.05
C MET A 13 -0.73 1.90 14.21
N PHE A 14 0.04 2.97 14.41
CA PHE A 14 -0.43 4.36 14.41
C PHE A 14 0.27 5.11 13.28
N TYR A 15 -0.49 5.78 12.43
CA TYR A 15 0.05 6.60 11.34
C TYR A 15 -0.59 7.98 11.33
N GLY A 16 0.24 8.98 11.04
CA GLY A 16 -0.16 10.31 10.65
C GLY A 16 0.35 10.59 9.23
N ASP A 17 -0.51 11.14 8.40
CA ASP A 17 -0.19 11.49 7.03
C ASP A 17 -0.34 13.00 6.84
N PHE A 18 0.64 13.61 6.15
CA PHE A 18 0.62 15.01 5.75
C PHE A 18 0.82 15.09 4.24
N SER A 19 0.08 15.98 3.59
CA SER A 19 0.28 16.24 2.16
C SER A 19 0.26 17.72 1.85
N TYR A 20 1.12 18.10 0.90
CA TYR A 20 1.20 19.44 0.38
C TYR A 20 1.12 19.42 -1.15
N SER A 21 0.23 20.25 -1.71
CA SER A 21 -0.02 20.30 -3.16
C SER A 21 0.34 21.66 -3.73
N LEU A 22 1.20 21.64 -4.74
CA LEU A 22 1.62 22.78 -5.55
C LEU A 22 0.80 22.82 -6.84
N LYS A 23 0.20 23.95 -7.14
CA LYS A 23 -0.37 24.21 -8.46
C LYS A 23 0.77 24.63 -9.38
N LEU A 24 1.13 23.78 -10.36
CA LEU A 24 2.14 24.11 -11.37
C LEU A 24 1.55 24.94 -12.50
N THR A 25 0.31 24.59 -12.89
CA THR A 25 -0.50 25.33 -13.86
C THR A 25 -1.96 25.29 -13.43
N GLU A 26 -2.86 25.98 -14.15
CA GLU A 26 -4.30 25.89 -13.90
C GLU A 26 -4.87 24.46 -13.97
N LYS A 27 -4.21 23.58 -14.74
CA LYS A 27 -4.68 22.21 -15.01
C LYS A 27 -3.76 21.13 -14.44
N SER A 28 -2.64 21.49 -13.82
CA SER A 28 -1.70 20.50 -13.27
C SER A 28 -1.31 20.81 -11.84
N LYS A 29 -1.24 19.75 -11.02
CA LYS A 29 -0.81 19.82 -9.62
C LYS A 29 0.25 18.76 -9.35
N LEU A 30 1.20 19.14 -8.49
CA LEU A 30 2.20 18.24 -7.94
C LEU A 30 2.01 18.20 -6.43
N SER A 31 1.78 17.00 -5.89
CA SER A 31 1.56 16.80 -4.47
C SER A 31 2.69 15.97 -3.87
N PHE A 32 3.15 16.35 -2.69
CA PHE A 32 4.10 15.61 -1.88
C PHE A 32 3.38 15.09 -0.65
N GLY A 33 3.62 13.82 -0.32
CA GLY A 33 3.07 13.16 0.85
C GLY A 33 4.19 12.71 1.78
N LEU A 34 3.99 12.94 3.06
CA LEU A 34 4.84 12.43 4.14
C LEU A 34 3.96 11.60 5.07
N LYS A 35 4.47 10.45 5.46
CA LYS A 35 3.87 9.56 6.46
C LYS A 35 4.84 9.40 7.61
N ALA A 36 4.35 9.48 8.84
CA ALA A 36 5.10 9.10 10.02
C ALA A 36 4.23 8.17 10.87
N GLY A 37 4.84 7.15 11.46
CA GLY A 37 4.09 6.20 12.24
C GLY A 37 4.94 5.38 13.20
N LEU A 38 4.22 4.73 14.10
CA LEU A 38 4.76 3.82 15.10
C LEU A 38 4.07 2.48 14.94
N ASN A 39 4.87 1.43 14.89
CA ASN A 39 4.40 0.06 14.86
C ASN A 39 4.85 -0.64 16.14
N ILE A 40 3.88 -1.09 16.93
CA ILE A 40 4.08 -1.83 18.17
C ILE A 40 3.82 -3.31 17.87
N ILE A 41 4.85 -4.13 17.98
CA ILE A 41 4.76 -5.57 17.72
C ILE A 41 5.04 -6.30 19.01
N SER A 42 4.17 -7.26 19.36
CA SER A 42 4.37 -8.18 20.48
C SER A 42 4.16 -9.62 20.03
N SER A 43 4.97 -10.52 20.54
CA SER A 43 4.88 -11.96 20.28
C SER A 43 4.82 -12.71 21.59
N GLU A 44 3.73 -13.46 21.79
CA GLU A 44 3.49 -14.32 22.94
C GLU A 44 3.56 -15.79 22.52
N THR A 45 4.77 -16.26 22.23
CA THR A 45 5.02 -17.65 21.80
C THR A 45 4.81 -18.68 22.91
N SER A 46 4.81 -18.23 24.19
CA SER A 46 4.53 -19.10 25.35
C SER A 46 3.14 -19.73 25.35
N LEU A 47 2.18 -19.18 24.59
CA LEU A 47 0.83 -19.73 24.44
C LEU A 47 0.75 -20.88 23.42
N LEU A 48 1.82 -21.15 22.68
CA LEU A 48 1.85 -22.22 21.70
C LEU A 48 2.16 -23.55 22.39
N GLN A 49 1.27 -24.53 22.23
CA GLN A 49 1.58 -25.92 22.58
C GLN A 49 2.53 -26.51 21.54
N THR A 50 3.81 -26.59 21.90
CA THR A 50 4.85 -27.13 21.01
C THR A 50 5.01 -28.63 21.25
N THR A 51 5.09 -29.40 20.16
CA THR A 51 5.38 -30.84 20.22
C THR A 51 6.84 -31.12 20.63
N GLN A 52 7.73 -30.12 20.50
CA GLN A 52 9.12 -30.15 20.96
C GLN A 52 9.37 -28.99 21.92
N SER A 53 9.60 -29.32 23.19
CA SER A 53 9.76 -28.34 24.28
C SER A 53 11.05 -27.50 24.25
N ASN A 54 11.94 -27.69 23.26
CA ASN A 54 13.26 -27.03 23.18
C ASN A 54 13.55 -26.38 21.82
N ASP A 55 12.52 -25.92 21.09
CA ASP A 55 12.75 -25.19 19.85
C ASP A 55 13.22 -23.75 20.18
N VAL A 56 14.50 -23.48 19.89
CA VAL A 56 15.19 -22.20 20.14
C VAL A 56 14.46 -21.03 19.42
N ASN A 57 13.77 -21.30 18.31
CA ASN A 57 13.03 -20.28 17.56
C ASN A 57 11.73 -19.85 18.28
N LEU A 58 11.21 -20.67 19.20
CA LEU A 58 9.98 -20.39 19.95
C LEU A 58 10.27 -19.84 21.36
N GLN A 59 11.52 -19.79 21.79
CA GLN A 59 11.90 -19.27 23.11
C GLN A 59 12.00 -17.74 23.17
N ASN A 60 11.99 -17.06 22.04
CA ASN A 60 12.09 -15.59 21.96
C ASN A 60 10.73 -14.91 22.12
N ASN A 61 10.18 -14.90 23.33
CA ASN A 61 9.11 -13.97 23.66
C ASN A 61 9.67 -12.55 23.64
N PHE A 62 9.16 -11.70 22.78
CA PHE A 62 9.42 -10.28 22.89
C PHE A 62 8.13 -9.53 23.21
N THR A 63 8.15 -8.89 24.35
CA THR A 63 7.07 -8.05 24.83
C THR A 63 7.28 -6.66 24.30
N SER A 64 6.48 -6.30 23.26
CA SER A 64 6.36 -4.93 22.77
C SER A 64 7.64 -4.27 22.24
N ARG A 65 7.91 -4.41 20.94
CA ARG A 65 8.91 -3.59 20.22
C ARG A 65 8.23 -2.42 19.52
N LEU A 66 8.75 -1.24 19.75
CA LEU A 66 8.32 0.00 19.12
C LEU A 66 9.20 0.27 17.90
N ASN A 67 8.62 0.18 16.72
CA ASN A 67 9.30 0.38 15.45
C ASN A 67 8.77 1.66 14.77
N PRO A 68 9.50 2.77 14.82
CA PRO A 68 9.14 3.96 14.06
C PRO A 68 9.32 3.72 12.57
N ASN A 69 8.45 4.30 11.76
CA ASN A 69 8.58 4.27 10.33
C ASN A 69 8.14 5.58 9.69
N PHE A 70 8.72 5.88 8.54
CA PHE A 70 8.44 7.06 7.75
C PHE A 70 8.12 6.61 6.33
N GLY A 71 7.29 7.37 5.65
CA GLY A 71 6.99 7.15 4.25
C GLY A 71 7.03 8.47 3.48
N PHE A 72 7.30 8.37 2.20
CA PHE A 72 7.31 9.49 1.27
C PHE A 72 6.55 9.12 0.01
N GLY A 73 5.85 10.09 -0.56
CA GLY A 73 5.20 9.95 -1.86
C GLY A 73 5.19 11.25 -2.63
N MET A 74 5.14 11.13 -3.93
CA MET A 74 4.97 12.23 -4.87
C MET A 74 3.91 11.86 -5.89
N TYR A 75 3.02 12.80 -6.21
CA TYR A 75 1.92 12.57 -7.13
C TYR A 75 1.70 13.80 -8.03
N TYR A 76 1.83 13.58 -9.32
CA TYR A 76 1.52 14.56 -10.35
C TYR A 76 0.22 14.21 -11.03
N HIS A 77 -0.68 15.15 -11.20
CA HIS A 77 -1.92 14.92 -11.91
C HIS A 77 -2.38 16.10 -12.75
N THR A 78 -3.04 15.77 -13.83
CA THR A 78 -3.80 16.65 -14.73
C THR A 78 -5.20 16.05 -14.91
N PRO A 79 -6.15 16.72 -15.58
CA PRO A 79 -7.46 16.15 -15.87
C PRO A 79 -7.45 14.86 -16.70
N LYS A 80 -6.37 14.59 -17.43
CA LYS A 80 -6.27 13.43 -18.33
C LYS A 80 -5.20 12.42 -17.92
N PHE A 81 -4.19 12.83 -17.19
CA PHE A 81 -3.02 12.02 -16.88
C PHE A 81 -2.61 12.18 -15.43
N PHE A 82 -2.15 11.10 -14.82
CA PHE A 82 -1.52 11.14 -13.51
C PHE A 82 -0.37 10.14 -13.42
N CYS A 83 0.60 10.48 -12.61
CA CYS A 83 1.65 9.55 -12.20
C CYS A 83 2.03 9.81 -10.75
N GLY A 84 2.48 8.77 -10.08
CA GLY A 84 2.92 8.86 -8.70
C GLY A 84 3.99 7.84 -8.39
N MET A 85 4.77 8.16 -7.38
CA MET A 85 5.73 7.24 -6.77
C MET A 85 5.63 7.32 -5.26
N SER A 86 5.82 6.20 -4.58
CA SER A 86 5.81 6.18 -3.12
C SER A 86 6.65 5.07 -2.54
N VAL A 87 7.16 5.35 -1.34
CA VAL A 87 7.82 4.40 -0.46
C VAL A 87 7.12 4.52 0.90
N PRO A 88 6.11 3.67 1.18
CA PRO A 88 5.28 3.80 2.39
C PRO A 88 6.03 3.55 3.70
N LYS A 89 7.13 2.77 3.63
CA LYS A 89 7.98 2.42 4.76
C LYS A 89 9.45 2.55 4.34
N LEU A 90 10.14 3.55 4.86
CA LEU A 90 11.54 3.84 4.57
C LEU A 90 12.49 3.09 5.50
N VAL A 91 12.06 2.83 6.74
CA VAL A 91 12.88 2.13 7.74
C VAL A 91 12.62 0.63 7.64
N GLU A 92 13.67 -0.13 7.44
CA GLU A 92 13.65 -1.60 7.48
C GLU A 92 13.84 -2.04 8.93
N ASN A 93 12.75 -2.34 9.61
CA ASN A 93 12.76 -2.77 11.00
C ASN A 93 12.93 -4.29 11.08
N SER A 94 13.82 -4.76 11.95
CA SER A 94 13.96 -6.18 12.27
C SER A 94 12.97 -6.58 13.37
N PHE A 95 12.27 -7.71 13.19
CA PHE A 95 11.25 -8.16 14.14
C PHE A 95 11.85 -8.88 15.34
N ASP A 96 12.96 -9.59 15.18
CA ASP A 96 13.58 -10.44 16.19
C ASP A 96 15.00 -9.99 16.64
N GLY A 97 15.48 -8.88 16.07
CA GLY A 97 16.87 -8.40 16.31
C GLY A 97 17.90 -9.12 15.45
N THR A 98 17.49 -10.10 14.65
CA THR A 98 18.29 -10.71 13.59
C THR A 98 17.84 -10.13 12.24
N ASN A 99 18.75 -10.03 11.28
CA ASN A 99 18.41 -9.52 9.94
C ASN A 99 17.59 -10.52 9.10
N VAL A 100 17.21 -11.67 9.67
CA VAL A 100 16.50 -12.74 8.98
C VAL A 100 15.01 -12.39 8.81
N ASN A 101 14.41 -11.76 9.81
CA ASN A 101 13.01 -11.34 9.82
C ASN A 101 12.90 -9.81 9.80
N SER A 102 13.29 -9.20 8.68
CA SER A 102 13.20 -7.75 8.51
C SER A 102 12.09 -7.34 7.54
N GLU A 103 11.47 -6.21 7.83
CA GLU A 103 10.49 -5.59 6.94
C GLU A 103 11.19 -5.02 5.72
N SER A 104 10.96 -5.62 4.54
CA SER A 104 11.57 -5.13 3.30
C SER A 104 10.89 -3.88 2.78
N ARG A 105 11.69 -2.95 2.27
CA ARG A 105 11.20 -1.71 1.66
C ARG A 105 10.49 -1.99 0.34
N HIS A 106 9.32 -1.40 0.17
CA HIS A 106 8.53 -1.49 -1.06
C HIS A 106 8.51 -0.15 -1.77
N TYR A 107 8.76 -0.19 -3.07
CA TYR A 107 8.67 0.95 -3.98
C TYR A 107 7.47 0.78 -4.89
N PHE A 108 6.66 1.80 -5.01
CA PHE A 108 5.50 1.80 -5.89
C PHE A 108 5.62 2.94 -6.89
N VAL A 109 5.33 2.63 -8.14
CA VAL A 109 5.17 3.63 -9.20
C VAL A 109 3.85 3.35 -9.88
N ASN A 110 3.00 4.37 -10.00
CA ASN A 110 1.75 4.26 -10.74
C ASN A 110 1.68 5.32 -11.83
N ILE A 111 1.09 4.94 -12.95
CA ILE A 111 0.86 5.81 -14.09
C ILE A 111 -0.55 5.51 -14.60
N GLY A 112 -1.31 6.54 -14.90
CA GLY A 112 -2.66 6.35 -15.42
C GLY A 112 -3.14 7.50 -16.29
N THR A 113 -4.16 7.18 -17.07
CA THR A 113 -4.84 8.14 -17.94
C THR A 113 -6.34 8.02 -17.82
N VAL A 114 -7.04 9.13 -18.03
CA VAL A 114 -8.50 9.20 -18.09
C VAL A 114 -8.90 9.79 -19.43
N LEU A 115 -9.55 8.96 -20.26
CA LEU A 115 -10.05 9.33 -21.57
C LEU A 115 -11.54 9.58 -21.47
N LYS A 116 -12.01 10.74 -21.93
CA LYS A 116 -13.44 11.01 -22.12
C LYS A 116 -13.88 10.44 -23.45
N LEU A 117 -14.69 9.39 -23.44
CA LEU A 117 -15.23 8.78 -24.64
C LEU A 117 -16.43 9.58 -25.19
N ASN A 118 -17.30 10.01 -24.26
CA ASN A 118 -18.46 10.87 -24.54
C ASN A 118 -18.87 11.60 -23.24
N PRO A 119 -19.92 12.45 -23.23
CA PRO A 119 -20.34 13.17 -22.03
C PRO A 119 -20.66 12.29 -20.81
N SER A 120 -21.13 11.05 -21.05
CA SER A 120 -21.54 10.12 -19.98
C SER A 120 -20.47 9.08 -19.62
N TRP A 121 -19.51 8.80 -20.53
CA TRP A 121 -18.54 7.73 -20.34
C TRP A 121 -17.11 8.23 -20.32
N LYS A 122 -16.37 7.76 -19.33
CA LYS A 122 -14.89 7.92 -19.23
C LYS A 122 -14.26 6.54 -19.12
N LEU A 123 -13.07 6.39 -19.67
CA LEU A 123 -12.23 5.20 -19.53
C LEU A 123 -10.98 5.59 -18.75
N ARG A 124 -10.70 4.88 -17.67
CA ARG A 124 -9.49 5.05 -16.88
C ARG A 124 -8.61 3.81 -17.01
N ALA A 125 -7.40 3.99 -17.47
CA ALA A 125 -6.37 2.95 -17.53
C ALA A 125 -5.26 3.29 -16.55
N VAL A 126 -4.82 2.32 -15.76
CA VAL A 126 -3.76 2.48 -14.76
C VAL A 126 -2.81 1.30 -14.83
N THR A 127 -1.53 1.60 -14.74
CA THR A 127 -0.45 0.63 -14.52
C THR A 127 0.24 0.95 -13.21
N GLN A 128 0.47 -0.07 -12.37
CA GLN A 128 1.27 0.05 -11.17
C GLN A 128 2.43 -0.92 -11.23
N ALA A 129 3.63 -0.43 -10.98
CA ALA A 129 4.82 -1.24 -10.75
C ALA A 129 5.13 -1.29 -9.25
N LYS A 130 5.45 -2.47 -8.75
CA LYS A 130 5.87 -2.72 -7.37
C LYS A 130 7.22 -3.41 -7.37
N ALA A 131 8.18 -2.83 -6.66
CA ALA A 131 9.50 -3.41 -6.48
C ALA A 131 9.83 -3.56 -4.99
N THR A 132 10.49 -4.68 -4.64
CA THR A 132 11.08 -4.92 -3.31
C THR A 132 12.35 -5.72 -3.46
N LYS A 133 13.26 -5.58 -2.50
CA LYS A 133 14.53 -6.31 -2.51
C LYS A 133 14.27 -7.82 -2.42
N GLY A 134 14.90 -8.58 -3.29
CA GLY A 134 14.81 -10.04 -3.29
C GLY A 134 13.58 -10.64 -3.97
N ALA A 135 12.71 -9.82 -4.60
CA ALA A 135 11.58 -10.30 -5.39
C ALA A 135 11.55 -9.69 -6.79
N PRO A 136 10.96 -10.38 -7.79
CA PRO A 136 10.74 -9.83 -9.11
C PRO A 136 9.84 -8.59 -9.06
N ILE A 137 10.01 -7.67 -10.01
CA ILE A 137 9.13 -6.51 -10.13
C ILE A 137 7.73 -7.00 -10.56
N GLY A 138 6.73 -6.68 -9.75
CA GLY A 138 5.33 -6.96 -10.06
C GLY A 138 4.70 -5.81 -10.84
N PHE A 139 3.83 -6.14 -11.81
CA PHE A 139 3.05 -5.16 -12.56
C PHE A 139 1.56 -5.48 -12.44
N ASP A 140 0.79 -4.48 -12.05
CA ASP A 140 -0.66 -4.52 -12.01
C ASP A 140 -1.20 -3.57 -13.08
N LEU A 141 -2.11 -4.09 -13.92
CA LEU A 141 -2.82 -3.34 -14.96
C LEU A 141 -4.29 -3.25 -14.58
N SER A 142 -4.91 -2.10 -14.73
CA SER A 142 -6.36 -1.98 -14.56
C SER A 142 -6.98 -1.08 -15.62
N VAL A 143 -8.20 -1.46 -16.04
CA VAL A 143 -9.04 -0.67 -16.95
C VAL A 143 -10.41 -0.54 -16.33
N THR A 144 -10.91 0.69 -16.21
CA THR A 144 -12.19 1.00 -15.56
C THR A 144 -13.03 1.89 -16.46
N GLY A 145 -14.23 1.44 -16.81
CA GLY A 145 -15.28 2.27 -17.38
C GLY A 145 -16.00 3.04 -16.27
N ILE A 146 -16.21 4.33 -16.46
CA ILE A 146 -16.89 5.22 -15.52
C ILE A 146 -18.09 5.82 -16.24
N TYR A 147 -19.28 5.55 -15.71
CA TYR A 147 -20.53 6.05 -16.25
C TYR A 147 -21.15 7.13 -15.35
N ASN A 148 -21.39 8.31 -15.92
CA ASN A 148 -21.95 9.49 -15.24
C ASN A 148 -21.26 9.84 -13.90
N ASP A 149 -19.97 9.54 -13.76
CA ASP A 149 -19.19 9.70 -12.54
C ASP A 149 -19.75 8.98 -11.30
N LYS A 150 -20.73 8.08 -11.49
CA LYS A 150 -21.42 7.34 -10.42
C LYS A 150 -21.16 5.85 -10.44
N PHE A 151 -21.15 5.25 -11.63
CA PHE A 151 -20.97 3.81 -11.76
C PHE A 151 -19.61 3.51 -12.35
N LEU A 152 -18.86 2.64 -11.70
CA LEU A 152 -17.56 2.18 -12.14
C LEU A 152 -17.62 0.67 -12.32
N ILE A 153 -17.16 0.19 -13.48
CA ILE A 153 -16.93 -1.21 -13.73
C ILE A 153 -15.53 -1.37 -14.32
N GLY A 154 -14.78 -2.33 -13.84
CA GLY A 154 -13.40 -2.48 -14.29
C GLY A 154 -12.85 -3.87 -14.09
N THR A 155 -11.70 -4.07 -14.73
CA THR A 155 -10.89 -5.27 -14.57
C THR A 155 -9.52 -4.87 -14.06
N MET A 156 -8.90 -5.78 -13.34
CA MET A 156 -7.50 -5.69 -12.94
C MET A 156 -6.82 -7.00 -13.28
N TYR A 157 -5.56 -6.92 -13.67
CA TYR A 157 -4.73 -8.05 -13.99
C TYR A 157 -3.32 -7.87 -13.42
N ARG A 158 -2.89 -8.80 -12.60
CA ARG A 158 -1.52 -8.87 -12.09
C ARG A 158 -0.72 -9.84 -12.93
N ILE A 159 0.29 -9.35 -13.61
CA ILE A 159 1.08 -10.16 -14.56
C ILE A 159 1.67 -11.37 -13.85
N GLY A 160 1.33 -12.56 -14.37
CA GLY A 160 1.86 -13.85 -13.89
C GLY A 160 1.23 -14.38 -12.60
N ILE A 161 0.17 -13.75 -12.07
CA ILE A 161 -0.47 -14.19 -10.82
C ILE A 161 -1.96 -14.43 -11.01
N ASP A 162 -2.75 -13.36 -11.16
CA ASP A 162 -4.21 -13.43 -11.20
C ASP A 162 -4.84 -12.21 -11.87
N GLY A 163 -6.16 -12.28 -12.05
CA GLY A 163 -6.99 -11.18 -12.52
C GLY A 163 -8.33 -11.15 -11.81
N GLY A 164 -8.96 -9.99 -11.82
CA GLY A 164 -10.24 -9.78 -11.17
C GLY A 164 -11.09 -8.75 -11.88
N VAL A 165 -12.39 -8.76 -11.56
CA VAL A 165 -13.36 -7.75 -11.98
C VAL A 165 -13.92 -7.07 -10.74
N PHE A 166 -14.29 -5.79 -10.87
CA PHE A 166 -14.92 -5.05 -9.79
C PHE A 166 -15.99 -4.12 -10.33
N ALA A 167 -16.99 -3.86 -9.51
CA ALA A 167 -17.98 -2.84 -9.75
C ALA A 167 -18.15 -1.98 -8.49
N GLN A 168 -18.39 -0.70 -8.69
CA GLN A 168 -18.59 0.27 -7.61
C GLN A 168 -19.70 1.25 -8.00
N CYS A 169 -20.53 1.61 -7.03
CA CYS A 169 -21.51 2.67 -7.17
C CYS A 169 -21.22 3.77 -6.13
N GLN A 170 -21.14 5.00 -6.58
CA GLN A 170 -20.98 6.16 -5.68
C GLN A 170 -22.36 6.65 -5.26
N LEU A 171 -22.67 6.52 -3.98
CA LEU A 171 -23.90 7.00 -3.36
C LEU A 171 -23.61 8.34 -2.68
N GLY A 172 -24.03 9.45 -3.28
CA GLY A 172 -23.89 10.79 -2.69
C GLY A 172 -23.46 11.86 -3.69
N PRO A 173 -23.61 13.14 -3.34
CA PRO A 173 -23.13 14.26 -4.14
C PRO A 173 -21.59 14.30 -4.15
N GLN A 174 -21.04 14.75 -5.28
CA GLN A 174 -19.61 15.10 -5.41
C GLN A 174 -19.36 16.48 -4.77
#